data_679adae8ff73d2a23fe337a8fde5be37
#
_entry.id   679adae8ff73d2a23fe337a8fde5be37
#
_cell.length_a   1.000
_cell.length_b   1.000
_cell.length_c   1.000
_cell.angle_alpha   90.00
_cell.angle_beta   90.00
_cell.angle_gamma   90.00
#
_symmetry.space_group_name_H-M   'P 1'
#
loop_
_entity.id
_entity.type
_entity.pdbx_description
1 polymer ?
#
loop_
_entity_poly.entity_id
_entity_poly.type
_entity_poly.pdbx_seq_one_letter_code
_entity_poly.pdbx_strand_id
1 'polypeptide(L)'
;MQKGVKFRIYPNKEQQTIINQTLGCCRLIYNKGLAMRNEAYQNGNKIGYSQTSAMLTGLKKSDDFAFLKAVDSIALQQSLRDLDRGFVNFFQKRASHPTFKSKQNHHQSYRTINQGDNIRIVGKYIKLPKSGFVKIRQTMGVEKINNVTIERTPTNKYFAVLNVKFEPQPMSNKGGKIGIDVGIKEFYSDSNGKVVYNPKYLEKSMRKLIREQRKLSRKEKGSTNRNKQRVKVALVHEKITNQRNDFLQKQSTMLIRENQTICIEDLKVKNMMRNHKLAQHIGSASWSKFFDMLSYKSIWYGNDIVKVPTMYPSSQTCSCCGFKNPLVKNLAIRKWECPECHTKHDRDTNASINILDKGLQMQSA
;
A
#
# COMPACT_ATOMS: atom_id res chain seq x y z
N MET A 1 5.08 -17.25 -8.87
CA MET A 1 4.92 -15.81 -8.58
C MET A 1 5.76 -15.39 -7.38
N GLN A 2 5.84 -14.07 -7.08
CA GLN A 2 6.52 -13.57 -5.87
C GLN A 2 5.50 -12.86 -4.96
N LYS A 3 5.64 -13.06 -3.65
CA LYS A 3 4.75 -12.46 -2.64
C LYS A 3 5.58 -11.82 -1.52
N GLY A 4 5.17 -10.62 -1.12
CA GLY A 4 5.72 -9.95 0.07
C GLY A 4 4.96 -10.38 1.33
N VAL A 5 5.62 -11.04 2.27
CA VAL A 5 5.02 -11.45 3.56
C VAL A 5 5.64 -10.66 4.69
N LYS A 6 4.80 -9.95 5.45
CA LYS A 6 5.24 -9.06 6.54
C LYS A 6 5.08 -9.72 7.89
N PHE A 7 6.21 -9.92 8.59
CA PHE A 7 6.26 -10.45 9.94
C PHE A 7 6.77 -9.43 10.94
N ARG A 8 6.25 -9.47 12.16
CA ARG A 8 6.78 -8.71 13.28
C ARG A 8 8.09 -9.34 13.75
N ILE A 9 9.15 -8.53 13.94
CA ILE A 9 10.40 -8.95 14.55
C ILE A 9 10.65 -8.19 15.85
N TYR A 10 11.39 -8.82 16.77
CA TYR A 10 11.66 -8.32 18.12
C TYR A 10 13.18 -8.31 18.37
N PRO A 11 13.91 -7.33 17.77
CA PRO A 11 15.34 -7.21 18.00
C PRO A 11 15.63 -6.77 19.43
N ASN A 12 16.70 -7.33 20.06
CA ASN A 12 17.24 -6.86 21.32
C ASN A 12 17.94 -5.49 21.15
N LYS A 13 18.47 -4.89 22.21
CA LYS A 13 19.09 -3.55 22.17
C LYS A 13 20.26 -3.47 21.18
N GLU A 14 21.15 -4.46 21.17
CA GLU A 14 22.31 -4.51 20.26
C GLU A 14 21.86 -4.65 18.81
N GLN A 15 20.92 -5.55 18.54
CA GLN A 15 20.34 -5.75 17.21
C GLN A 15 19.61 -4.50 16.72
N GLN A 16 18.88 -3.78 17.60
CA GLN A 16 18.27 -2.50 17.27
C GLN A 16 19.33 -1.46 16.87
N THR A 17 20.46 -1.43 17.56
CA THR A 17 21.59 -0.54 17.23
C THR A 17 22.09 -0.84 15.81
N ILE A 18 22.39 -2.09 15.49
CA ILE A 18 22.87 -2.50 14.16
C ILE A 18 21.84 -2.17 13.07
N ILE A 19 20.56 -2.50 13.29
CA ILE A 19 19.48 -2.19 12.34
C ILE A 19 19.37 -0.67 12.13
N ASN A 20 19.42 0.12 13.20
CA ASN A 20 19.31 1.58 13.10
C ASN A 20 20.54 2.22 12.43
N GLN A 21 21.74 1.70 12.66
CA GLN A 21 22.95 2.07 11.94
C GLN A 21 22.82 1.75 10.45
N THR A 22 22.36 0.56 10.10
CA THR A 22 22.13 0.16 8.70
C THR A 22 21.12 1.10 8.02
N LEU A 23 20.01 1.45 8.69
CA LEU A 23 19.02 2.43 8.19
C LEU A 23 19.67 3.80 7.94
N GLY A 24 20.54 4.24 8.86
CA GLY A 24 21.27 5.51 8.75
C GLY A 24 22.25 5.50 7.58
N CYS A 25 23.05 4.45 7.45
CA CYS A 25 24.03 4.28 6.39
C CYS A 25 23.36 4.17 5.01
N CYS A 26 22.27 3.40 4.88
CA CYS A 26 21.51 3.32 3.62
C CYS A 26 20.96 4.68 3.18
N ARG A 27 20.46 5.50 4.13
CA ARG A 27 20.03 6.86 3.85
C ARG A 27 21.20 7.75 3.40
N LEU A 28 22.35 7.68 4.08
CA LEU A 28 23.54 8.43 3.74
C LEU A 28 24.01 8.10 2.31
N ILE A 29 24.14 6.81 1.99
CA ILE A 29 24.62 6.36 0.67
C ILE A 29 23.62 6.73 -0.43
N TYR A 30 22.31 6.58 -0.19
CA TYR A 30 21.28 7.05 -1.13
C TYR A 30 21.44 8.56 -1.40
N ASN A 31 21.59 9.37 -0.36
CA ASN A 31 21.70 10.82 -0.48
C ASN A 31 23.01 11.25 -1.17
N LYS A 32 24.15 10.61 -0.86
CA LYS A 32 25.40 10.87 -1.57
C LYS A 32 25.31 10.49 -3.05
N GLY A 33 24.69 9.34 -3.36
CA GLY A 33 24.45 8.95 -4.75
C GLY A 33 23.53 9.91 -5.50
N LEU A 34 22.50 10.43 -4.85
CA LEU A 34 21.61 11.45 -5.42
C LEU A 34 22.34 12.78 -5.65
N ALA A 35 23.13 13.25 -4.68
CA ALA A 35 23.95 14.46 -4.82
C ALA A 35 24.90 14.35 -6.00
N MET A 36 25.66 13.24 -6.07
CA MET A 36 26.60 12.97 -7.17
C MET A 36 25.91 12.97 -8.55
N ARG A 37 24.69 12.37 -8.65
CA ARG A 37 23.94 12.36 -9.93
C ARG A 37 23.44 13.75 -10.31
N ASN A 38 22.99 14.54 -9.36
CA ASN A 38 22.54 15.91 -9.59
C ASN A 38 23.70 16.81 -10.05
N GLU A 39 24.86 16.73 -9.38
CA GLU A 39 26.07 17.47 -9.74
C GLU A 39 26.57 17.07 -11.12
N ALA A 40 26.65 15.78 -11.43
CA ALA A 40 27.03 15.31 -12.75
C ALA A 40 26.11 15.85 -13.85
N TYR A 41 24.79 15.86 -13.61
CA TYR A 41 23.82 16.41 -14.57
C TYR A 41 24.00 17.92 -14.79
N GLN A 42 24.27 18.69 -13.72
CA GLN A 42 24.58 20.13 -13.85
C GLN A 42 25.83 20.39 -14.69
N ASN A 43 26.81 19.47 -14.64
CA ASN A 43 28.04 19.51 -15.42
C ASN A 43 27.90 18.86 -16.82
N GLY A 44 26.67 18.60 -17.29
CA GLY A 44 26.41 18.00 -18.61
C GLY A 44 26.70 16.49 -18.71
N ASN A 45 27.05 15.82 -17.60
CA ASN A 45 27.40 14.41 -17.54
C ASN A 45 26.23 13.54 -17.11
N LYS A 46 26.11 12.34 -17.69
CA LYS A 46 25.13 11.34 -17.29
C LYS A 46 25.83 10.20 -16.54
N ILE A 47 25.46 9.98 -15.30
CA ILE A 47 25.97 8.87 -14.49
C ILE A 47 24.83 7.98 -14.01
N GLY A 48 25.12 6.69 -13.87
CA GLY A 48 24.14 5.67 -13.46
C GLY A 48 24.57 4.90 -12.22
N TYR A 49 24.04 3.68 -12.10
CA TYR A 49 24.35 2.81 -10.97
C TYR A 49 25.84 2.48 -10.85
N SER A 50 26.55 2.24 -11.97
CA SER A 50 27.97 1.84 -11.97
C SER A 50 28.83 2.86 -11.24
N GLN A 51 28.71 4.14 -11.61
CA GLN A 51 29.50 5.24 -11.01
C GLN A 51 29.15 5.45 -9.54
N THR A 52 27.86 5.40 -9.18
CA THR A 52 27.45 5.50 -7.77
C THR A 52 27.90 4.30 -6.95
N SER A 53 27.99 3.11 -7.54
CA SER A 53 28.56 1.90 -6.90
C SER A 53 30.07 2.02 -6.69
N ALA A 54 30.80 2.57 -7.66
CA ALA A 54 32.24 2.88 -7.54
C ALA A 54 32.48 3.89 -6.40
N MET A 55 31.65 4.96 -6.31
CA MET A 55 31.68 5.89 -5.18
C MET A 55 31.55 5.15 -3.83
N LEU A 56 30.60 4.23 -3.68
CA LEU A 56 30.43 3.46 -2.44
C LEU A 56 31.70 2.67 -2.09
N THR A 57 32.34 2.07 -3.10
CA THR A 57 33.61 1.32 -2.92
C THR A 57 34.74 2.25 -2.46
N GLY A 58 34.84 3.44 -3.03
CA GLY A 58 35.80 4.47 -2.60
C GLY A 58 35.55 4.94 -1.17
N LEU A 59 34.29 5.25 -0.82
CA LEU A 59 33.91 5.67 0.54
C LEU A 59 34.27 4.63 1.59
N LYS A 60 34.11 3.33 1.31
CA LYS A 60 34.49 2.26 2.25
C LYS A 60 35.98 2.15 2.49
N LYS A 61 36.84 2.69 1.59
CA LYS A 61 38.30 2.71 1.78
C LYS A 61 38.75 3.90 2.62
N SER A 62 37.97 4.98 2.66
CA SER A 62 38.28 6.16 3.46
C SER A 62 38.02 5.90 4.94
N ASP A 63 38.89 6.42 5.80
CA ASP A 63 38.79 6.31 7.27
C ASP A 63 37.57 7.06 7.80
N ASP A 64 37.20 8.19 7.22
CA ASP A 64 36.01 8.98 7.58
C ASP A 64 34.72 8.17 7.48
N PHE A 65 34.70 7.14 6.64
CA PHE A 65 33.52 6.28 6.40
C PHE A 65 33.75 4.82 6.81
N ALA A 66 34.75 4.53 7.65
CA ALA A 66 35.05 3.19 8.12
C ALA A 66 33.82 2.47 8.75
N PHE A 67 32.89 3.23 9.37
CA PHE A 67 31.64 2.72 9.92
C PHE A 67 30.73 2.03 8.89
N LEU A 68 30.89 2.29 7.59
CA LEU A 68 30.15 1.59 6.52
C LEU A 68 30.51 0.10 6.42
N LYS A 69 31.67 -0.32 6.96
CA LYS A 69 32.08 -1.73 7.00
C LYS A 69 31.35 -2.51 8.11
N ALA A 70 30.83 -1.81 9.12
CA ALA A 70 30.11 -2.43 10.26
C ALA A 70 28.68 -2.86 9.91
N VAL A 71 28.08 -2.33 8.84
CA VAL A 71 26.71 -2.59 8.42
C VAL A 71 26.65 -3.55 7.21
N ASP A 72 25.43 -4.00 6.87
CA ASP A 72 25.19 -4.89 5.74
C ASP A 72 25.55 -4.20 4.41
N SER A 73 26.57 -4.73 3.75
CA SER A 73 27.11 -4.23 2.48
C SER A 73 26.10 -4.31 1.34
N ILE A 74 25.30 -5.38 1.32
CA ILE A 74 24.27 -5.59 0.30
C ILE A 74 23.16 -4.54 0.45
N ALA A 75 22.78 -4.21 1.69
CA ALA A 75 21.78 -3.17 1.96
C ALA A 75 22.24 -1.79 1.41
N LEU A 76 23.53 -1.47 1.53
CA LEU A 76 24.09 -0.23 0.97
C LEU A 76 23.99 -0.22 -0.56
N GLN A 77 24.36 -1.32 -1.23
CA GLN A 77 24.23 -1.46 -2.68
C GLN A 77 22.76 -1.39 -3.12
N GLN A 78 21.84 -2.02 -2.39
CA GLN A 78 20.42 -1.97 -2.71
C GLN A 78 19.86 -0.56 -2.59
N SER A 79 20.37 0.28 -1.69
CA SER A 79 19.93 1.69 -1.60
C SER A 79 20.30 2.50 -2.86
N LEU A 80 21.43 2.19 -3.51
CA LEU A 80 21.83 2.80 -4.81
C LEU A 80 21.01 2.23 -5.97
N ARG A 81 20.69 0.93 -5.95
CA ARG A 81 19.77 0.34 -6.95
C ARG A 81 18.36 0.91 -6.84
N ASP A 82 17.89 1.21 -5.62
CA ASP A 82 16.60 1.86 -5.40
C ASP A 82 16.61 3.31 -5.90
N LEU A 83 17.72 4.02 -5.76
CA LEU A 83 17.92 5.35 -6.36
C LEU A 83 17.87 5.27 -7.88
N ASP A 84 18.61 4.34 -8.47
CA ASP A 84 18.64 4.15 -9.93
C ASP A 84 17.25 3.84 -10.49
N ARG A 85 16.49 2.93 -9.85
CA ARG A 85 15.08 2.66 -10.18
C ARG A 85 14.20 3.90 -10.04
N GLY A 86 14.48 4.76 -9.04
CA GLY A 86 13.80 6.05 -8.87
C GLY A 86 13.98 6.95 -10.09
N PHE A 87 15.19 7.05 -10.63
CA PHE A 87 15.46 7.80 -11.85
C PHE A 87 14.81 7.17 -13.10
N VAL A 88 14.87 5.85 -13.23
CA VAL A 88 14.17 5.15 -14.33
C VAL A 88 12.66 5.47 -14.31
N ASN A 89 12.03 5.41 -13.15
CA ASN A 89 10.61 5.75 -13.00
C ASN A 89 10.32 7.23 -13.31
N PHE A 90 11.24 8.13 -12.97
CA PHE A 90 11.14 9.55 -13.28
C PHE A 90 11.19 9.79 -14.80
N PHE A 91 12.20 9.25 -15.49
CA PHE A 91 12.32 9.39 -16.94
C PHE A 91 11.15 8.74 -17.70
N GLN A 92 10.59 7.65 -17.17
CA GLN A 92 9.38 7.01 -17.72
C GLN A 92 8.08 7.71 -17.30
N LYS A 93 8.14 8.89 -16.65
CA LYS A 93 6.99 9.68 -16.19
C LYS A 93 6.04 8.93 -15.22
N ARG A 94 6.55 7.88 -14.54
CA ARG A 94 5.81 7.10 -13.55
C ARG A 94 5.89 7.70 -12.15
N ALA A 95 6.91 8.50 -11.87
CA ALA A 95 7.15 9.15 -10.58
C ALA A 95 7.81 10.52 -10.75
N SER A 96 7.77 11.33 -9.70
CA SER A 96 8.52 12.59 -9.62
C SER A 96 10.03 12.32 -9.46
N HIS A 97 10.85 13.37 -9.67
CA HIS A 97 12.28 13.32 -9.46
C HIS A 97 12.63 12.81 -8.04
N PRO A 98 13.64 11.93 -7.89
CA PRO A 98 14.09 11.46 -6.59
C PRO A 98 14.47 12.60 -5.65
N THR A 99 14.08 12.50 -4.38
CA THR A 99 14.35 13.51 -3.35
C THR A 99 15.27 12.97 -2.26
N PHE A 100 15.98 13.87 -1.55
CA PHE A 100 16.82 13.49 -0.41
C PHE A 100 15.99 12.88 0.71
N LYS A 101 16.48 11.77 1.27
CA LYS A 101 15.84 11.09 2.41
C LYS A 101 16.20 11.81 3.71
N SER A 102 15.18 12.12 4.53
CA SER A 102 15.35 12.79 5.81
C SER A 102 15.43 11.82 6.99
N LYS A 103 16.24 12.15 8.01
CA LYS A 103 16.25 11.49 9.32
C LYS A 103 14.93 11.66 10.07
N GLN A 104 14.20 12.74 9.77
CA GLN A 104 12.90 13.03 10.38
C GLN A 104 11.77 12.15 9.86
N ASN A 105 11.96 11.46 8.72
CA ASN A 105 11.03 10.42 8.32
C ASN A 105 11.17 9.21 9.24
N HIS A 106 10.17 9.00 10.08
CA HIS A 106 10.18 7.94 11.08
C HIS A 106 9.71 6.57 10.56
N HIS A 107 9.23 6.48 9.33
CA HIS A 107 9.06 5.22 8.62
C HIS A 107 10.31 4.98 7.77
N GLN A 108 11.17 4.11 8.24
CA GLN A 108 12.46 3.84 7.61
C GLN A 108 12.57 2.37 7.25
N SER A 109 13.20 2.08 6.12
CA SER A 109 13.45 0.71 5.68
C SER A 109 14.75 0.59 4.90
N TYR A 110 15.33 -0.61 4.91
CA TYR A 110 16.37 -1.03 3.99
C TYR A 110 16.05 -2.42 3.47
N ARG A 111 16.52 -2.72 2.28
CA ARG A 111 16.39 -4.04 1.65
C ARG A 111 17.74 -4.70 1.53
N THR A 112 17.78 -6.01 1.78
CA THR A 112 18.95 -6.85 1.53
C THR A 112 18.55 -8.12 0.81
N ILE A 113 19.44 -8.66 -0.03
CA ILE A 113 19.19 -9.84 -0.85
C ILE A 113 19.79 -11.05 -0.14
N ASN A 114 19.10 -12.18 -0.22
CA ASN A 114 19.61 -13.45 0.29
C ASN A 114 20.69 -14.00 -0.65
N GLN A 115 21.90 -14.11 -0.13
CA GLN A 115 23.04 -14.72 -0.83
C GLN A 115 23.59 -15.84 0.08
N GLY A 116 23.66 -17.07 -0.44
CA GLY A 116 24.22 -18.20 0.29
C GLY A 116 23.54 -18.45 1.65
N ASP A 117 22.20 -18.39 1.71
CA ASP A 117 21.38 -18.62 2.92
C ASP A 117 21.70 -17.70 4.12
N ASN A 118 22.22 -16.53 3.86
CA ASN A 118 22.44 -15.52 4.89
C ASN A 118 21.14 -15.03 5.54
N ILE A 119 20.00 -15.23 4.86
CA ILE A 119 18.66 -14.90 5.34
C ILE A 119 17.84 -16.19 5.36
N ARG A 120 17.56 -16.70 6.56
CA ARG A 120 16.73 -17.90 6.75
C ARG A 120 15.97 -17.83 8.06
N ILE A 121 14.86 -18.58 8.14
CA ILE A 121 14.10 -18.75 9.37
C ILE A 121 14.55 -20.07 10.02
N VAL A 122 14.85 -20.00 11.31
CA VAL A 122 15.19 -21.17 12.13
C VAL A 122 14.32 -21.13 13.39
N GLY A 123 13.33 -21.97 13.46
CA GLY A 123 12.35 -21.97 14.55
C GLY A 123 11.66 -20.61 14.71
N LYS A 124 11.81 -19.97 15.85
CA LYS A 124 11.20 -18.67 16.17
C LYS A 124 12.12 -17.47 15.84
N TYR A 125 13.17 -17.68 15.04
CA TYR A 125 14.17 -16.66 14.74
C TYR A 125 14.38 -16.53 13.23
N ILE A 126 14.63 -15.30 12.77
CA ILE A 126 15.16 -15.02 11.44
C ILE A 126 16.63 -14.63 11.55
N LYS A 127 17.50 -15.29 10.79
CA LYS A 127 18.89 -14.87 10.62
C LYS A 127 18.92 -13.69 9.67
N LEU A 128 19.60 -12.61 10.05
CA LEU A 128 19.80 -11.39 9.25
C LEU A 128 21.29 -11.06 9.21
N PRO A 129 21.79 -10.54 8.07
CA PRO A 129 23.19 -10.09 7.96
C PRO A 129 23.52 -9.08 9.06
N LYS A 130 24.69 -9.23 9.67
CA LYS A 130 25.21 -8.40 10.78
C LYS A 130 24.38 -8.42 12.07
N SER A 131 23.06 -8.59 12.01
CA SER A 131 22.18 -8.61 13.19
C SER A 131 22.02 -9.98 13.85
N GLY A 132 22.48 -11.07 13.17
CA GLY A 132 22.35 -12.43 13.69
C GLY A 132 20.90 -12.93 13.73
N PHE A 133 20.57 -13.75 14.74
CA PHE A 133 19.26 -14.35 14.92
C PHE A 133 18.32 -13.42 15.68
N VAL A 134 17.34 -12.84 14.98
CA VAL A 134 16.34 -11.93 15.53
C VAL A 134 15.02 -12.68 15.73
N LYS A 135 14.40 -12.57 16.90
CA LYS A 135 13.10 -13.20 17.19
C LYS A 135 12.03 -12.69 16.23
N ILE A 136 11.29 -13.62 15.60
CA ILE A 136 10.23 -13.33 14.63
C ILE A 136 8.89 -13.94 15.08
N ARG A 137 7.79 -13.24 14.84
CA ARG A 137 6.44 -13.81 14.96
C ARG A 137 5.98 -14.27 13.58
N GLN A 138 6.29 -15.51 13.27
CA GLN A 138 5.86 -16.15 12.03
C GLN A 138 4.40 -16.58 12.15
N THR A 139 3.60 -16.28 11.14
CA THR A 139 2.16 -16.62 11.09
C THR A 139 1.83 -17.59 9.95
N MET A 140 2.82 -17.91 9.10
CA MET A 140 2.69 -18.87 8.00
C MET A 140 4.05 -19.46 7.64
N GLY A 141 4.07 -20.62 6.99
CA GLY A 141 5.28 -21.23 6.43
C GLY A 141 5.93 -20.36 5.36
N VAL A 142 7.25 -20.38 5.28
CA VAL A 142 8.06 -19.70 4.26
C VAL A 142 9.14 -20.65 3.81
N GLU A 143 9.14 -21.03 2.55
CA GLU A 143 10.12 -22.00 2.02
C GLU A 143 11.40 -21.32 1.54
N LYS A 144 11.31 -20.43 0.55
CA LYS A 144 12.46 -19.77 -0.07
C LYS A 144 12.34 -18.26 0.02
N ILE A 145 13.33 -17.64 0.65
CA ILE A 145 13.41 -16.18 0.80
C ILE A 145 14.38 -15.63 -0.24
N ASN A 146 13.90 -14.77 -1.15
CA ASN A 146 14.74 -14.11 -2.15
C ASN A 146 15.43 -12.88 -1.58
N ASN A 147 14.70 -12.05 -0.84
CA ASN A 147 15.20 -10.85 -0.17
C ASN A 147 14.32 -10.51 1.02
N VAL A 148 14.83 -9.65 1.89
CA VAL A 148 14.08 -9.11 3.02
C VAL A 148 14.19 -7.58 3.04
N THR A 149 13.06 -6.92 3.31
CA THR A 149 13.02 -5.51 3.66
C THR A 149 12.78 -5.38 5.16
N ILE A 150 13.72 -4.81 5.88
CA ILE A 150 13.59 -4.50 7.30
C ILE A 150 13.00 -3.10 7.44
N GLU A 151 11.91 -3.00 8.17
CA GLU A 151 11.20 -1.74 8.40
C GLU A 151 11.20 -1.37 9.88
N ARG A 152 11.44 -0.09 10.17
CA ARG A 152 11.14 0.54 11.46
C ARG A 152 10.00 1.52 11.27
N THR A 153 8.90 1.30 11.99
CA THR A 153 7.71 2.14 11.94
C THR A 153 7.85 3.39 12.82
N PRO A 154 6.99 4.43 12.61
CA PRO A 154 6.92 5.60 13.50
C PRO A 154 6.60 5.26 14.97
N THR A 155 6.06 4.07 15.24
CA THR A 155 5.79 3.55 16.59
C THR A 155 6.97 2.78 17.18
N ASN A 156 8.15 2.83 16.55
CA ASN A 156 9.37 2.11 16.91
C ASN A 156 9.20 0.58 16.90
N LYS A 157 8.30 0.07 16.10
CA LYS A 157 8.15 -1.37 15.86
C LYS A 157 8.98 -1.77 14.65
N TYR A 158 9.53 -2.99 14.69
CA TYR A 158 10.32 -3.56 13.61
C TYR A 158 9.57 -4.68 12.91
N PHE A 159 9.70 -4.73 11.59
CA PHE A 159 9.11 -5.76 10.75
C PHE A 159 10.13 -6.24 9.72
N ALA A 160 10.02 -7.51 9.36
CA ALA A 160 10.68 -8.09 8.21
C ALA A 160 9.61 -8.39 7.14
N VAL A 161 9.75 -7.79 5.97
CA VAL A 161 8.93 -8.11 4.80
C VAL A 161 9.76 -9.02 3.91
N LEU A 162 9.39 -10.29 3.88
CA LEU A 162 10.07 -11.32 3.13
C LEU A 162 9.49 -11.40 1.72
N ASN A 163 10.33 -11.32 0.72
CA ASN A 163 9.95 -11.65 -0.65
C ASN A 163 10.17 -13.15 -0.85
N VAL A 164 9.09 -13.87 -1.02
CA VAL A 164 9.08 -15.33 -1.12
C VAL A 164 8.53 -15.80 -2.46
N LYS A 165 9.00 -16.95 -2.94
CA LYS A 165 8.35 -17.65 -4.05
C LYS A 165 6.98 -18.15 -3.54
N PHE A 166 5.97 -17.93 -4.32
CA PHE A 166 4.59 -18.27 -4.00
C PHE A 166 3.92 -18.90 -5.22
N GLU A 167 3.36 -20.07 -5.03
CA GLU A 167 2.52 -20.73 -6.01
C GLU A 167 1.07 -20.64 -5.50
N PRO A 168 0.25 -19.80 -6.17
CA PRO A 168 -1.14 -19.67 -5.76
C PRO A 168 -1.85 -21.00 -5.97
N GLN A 169 -2.53 -21.46 -4.94
CA GLN A 169 -3.49 -22.56 -5.11
C GLN A 169 -4.81 -21.97 -5.59
N PRO A 170 -5.41 -22.46 -6.67
CA PRO A 170 -6.74 -22.02 -7.07
C PRO A 170 -7.68 -22.12 -5.88
N MET A 171 -8.39 -21.04 -5.59
CA MET A 171 -9.39 -21.06 -4.55
C MET A 171 -10.67 -21.64 -5.18
N SER A 172 -11.22 -22.69 -4.59
CA SER A 172 -12.55 -23.18 -4.97
C SER A 172 -13.54 -22.03 -4.76
N ASN A 173 -13.89 -21.32 -5.83
CA ASN A 173 -14.90 -20.28 -5.79
C ASN A 173 -16.27 -20.88 -6.14
N LYS A 174 -17.33 -20.17 -5.77
CA LYS A 174 -18.71 -20.60 -6.01
C LYS A 174 -19.19 -20.32 -7.44
N GLY A 175 -18.32 -19.84 -8.35
CA GLY A 175 -18.67 -19.52 -9.74
C GLY A 175 -19.56 -18.31 -9.91
N GLY A 176 -19.84 -17.53 -8.85
CA GLY A 176 -20.71 -16.36 -8.88
C GLY A 176 -20.18 -15.23 -9.78
N LYS A 177 -21.10 -14.38 -10.24
CA LYS A 177 -20.80 -13.14 -10.96
C LYS A 177 -21.42 -11.98 -10.18
N ILE A 178 -20.67 -10.91 -9.95
CA ILE A 178 -21.12 -9.81 -9.09
C ILE A 178 -20.69 -8.46 -9.63
N GLY A 179 -21.59 -7.49 -9.60
CA GLY A 179 -21.31 -6.07 -9.82
C GLY A 179 -21.22 -5.34 -8.49
N ILE A 180 -20.32 -4.37 -8.38
CA ILE A 180 -20.06 -3.62 -7.16
C ILE A 180 -20.06 -2.13 -7.47
N ASP A 181 -20.93 -1.38 -6.80
CA ASP A 181 -20.90 0.08 -6.72
C ASP A 181 -20.33 0.54 -5.37
N VAL A 182 -19.28 1.36 -5.37
CA VAL A 182 -18.61 1.82 -4.15
C VAL A 182 -19.09 3.20 -3.73
N GLY A 183 -19.35 3.37 -2.43
CA GLY A 183 -19.86 4.60 -1.85
C GLY A 183 -19.09 5.09 -0.61
N ILE A 184 -19.36 6.32 -0.18
CA ILE A 184 -18.78 6.93 1.03
C ILE A 184 -19.55 6.49 2.27
N LYS A 185 -20.88 6.49 2.23
CA LYS A 185 -21.76 6.10 3.33
C LYS A 185 -21.75 4.58 3.50
N GLU A 186 -22.05 3.91 2.43
CA GLU A 186 -21.93 2.48 2.22
C GLU A 186 -20.61 2.23 1.54
N PHE A 187 -19.83 1.25 2.01
CA PHE A 187 -18.52 0.97 1.44
C PHE A 187 -18.66 0.42 0.02
N TYR A 188 -19.62 -0.48 -0.17
CA TYR A 188 -20.15 -0.87 -1.47
C TYR A 188 -21.56 -1.45 -1.34
N SER A 189 -22.32 -1.38 -2.43
CA SER A 189 -23.52 -2.17 -2.70
C SER A 189 -23.25 -3.16 -3.80
N ASP A 190 -23.80 -4.37 -3.72
CA ASP A 190 -23.61 -5.38 -4.74
C ASP A 190 -24.89 -5.67 -5.54
N SER A 191 -24.74 -6.33 -6.68
CA SER A 191 -25.85 -6.68 -7.59
C SER A 191 -26.86 -7.67 -7.01
N ASN A 192 -26.55 -8.30 -5.87
CA ASN A 192 -27.47 -9.16 -5.13
C ASN A 192 -28.25 -8.39 -4.06
N GLY A 193 -28.11 -7.05 -4.00
CA GLY A 193 -28.77 -6.20 -3.02
C GLY A 193 -28.12 -6.15 -1.64
N LYS A 194 -26.96 -6.79 -1.46
CA LYS A 194 -26.22 -6.73 -0.19
C LYS A 194 -25.48 -5.40 -0.09
N VAL A 195 -25.64 -4.74 1.07
CA VAL A 195 -24.98 -3.48 1.40
C VAL A 195 -23.92 -3.71 2.46
N VAL A 196 -22.69 -3.27 2.18
CA VAL A 196 -21.59 -3.29 3.15
C VAL A 196 -21.30 -1.87 3.61
N TYR A 197 -21.54 -1.60 4.90
CA TYR A 197 -21.35 -0.27 5.47
C TYR A 197 -19.87 0.09 5.67
N ASN A 198 -19.56 1.38 5.46
CA ASN A 198 -18.24 1.91 5.76
C ASN A 198 -18.03 1.99 7.29
N PRO A 199 -17.03 1.29 7.85
CA PRO A 199 -16.80 1.27 9.31
C PRO A 199 -16.28 2.59 9.88
N LYS A 200 -15.87 3.56 9.06
CA LYS A 200 -15.47 4.93 9.42
C LYS A 200 -14.45 5.03 10.57
N TYR A 201 -13.42 4.18 10.52
CA TYR A 201 -12.41 4.08 11.60
C TYR A 201 -11.69 5.40 11.89
N LEU A 202 -11.44 6.23 10.86
CA LEU A 202 -10.83 7.55 11.03
C LEU A 202 -11.77 8.47 11.82
N GLU A 203 -13.05 8.54 11.46
CA GLU A 203 -14.05 9.39 12.13
C GLU A 203 -14.20 9.01 13.60
N LYS A 204 -14.33 7.70 13.89
CA LYS A 204 -14.39 7.18 15.26
C LYS A 204 -13.16 7.52 16.10
N SER A 205 -11.98 7.65 15.48
CA SER A 205 -10.73 7.97 16.17
C SER A 205 -10.38 9.46 16.15
N MET A 206 -11.16 10.29 15.45
CA MET A 206 -10.83 11.71 15.16
C MET A 206 -10.64 12.54 16.44
N ARG A 207 -11.53 12.43 17.41
CA ARG A 207 -11.45 13.16 18.69
C ARG A 207 -10.12 12.86 19.41
N LYS A 208 -9.73 11.57 19.46
CA LYS A 208 -8.46 11.14 20.05
C LYS A 208 -7.26 11.66 19.27
N LEU A 209 -7.31 11.57 17.94
CA LEU A 209 -6.24 12.03 17.07
C LEU A 209 -5.98 13.52 17.23
N ILE A 210 -7.01 14.34 17.17
CA ILE A 210 -6.94 15.80 17.36
C ILE A 210 -6.35 16.13 18.74
N ARG A 211 -6.81 15.48 19.81
CA ARG A 211 -6.29 15.69 21.16
C ARG A 211 -4.79 15.40 21.24
N GLU A 212 -4.34 14.27 20.70
CA GLU A 212 -2.93 13.88 20.75
C GLU A 212 -2.05 14.77 19.85
N GLN A 213 -2.58 15.24 18.71
CA GLN A 213 -1.91 16.21 17.84
C GLN A 213 -1.76 17.59 18.51
N ARG A 214 -2.82 18.10 19.18
CA ARG A 214 -2.75 19.35 19.95
C ARG A 214 -1.70 19.27 21.06
N LYS A 215 -1.61 18.13 21.76
CA LYS A 215 -0.55 17.89 22.75
C LYS A 215 0.84 17.89 22.11
N LEU A 216 0.96 17.35 20.91
CA LEU A 216 2.24 17.32 20.19
C LEU A 216 2.67 18.72 19.73
N SER A 217 1.75 19.54 19.22
CA SER A 217 2.05 20.89 18.73
C SER A 217 2.57 21.83 19.84
N ARG A 218 2.07 21.63 21.08
CA ARG A 218 2.47 22.44 22.24
C ARG A 218 3.82 22.06 22.84
N LYS A 219 4.46 20.99 22.36
CA LYS A 219 5.75 20.54 22.88
C LYS A 219 6.91 21.11 22.06
N GLU A 220 7.98 21.47 22.74
CA GLU A 220 9.21 21.98 22.15
C GLU A 220 9.80 21.02 21.12
N LYS A 221 10.16 21.54 19.94
CA LYS A 221 10.79 20.78 18.85
C LYS A 221 12.16 20.23 19.31
N GLY A 222 12.40 18.93 19.07
CA GLY A 222 13.64 18.26 19.48
C GLY A 222 13.58 17.63 20.89
N SER A 223 12.68 18.05 21.77
CA SER A 223 12.61 17.53 23.14
C SER A 223 12.22 16.03 23.20
N THR A 224 12.71 15.35 24.23
CA THR A 224 12.35 13.94 24.52
C THR A 224 10.84 13.78 24.74
N ASN A 225 10.19 14.75 25.40
CA ASN A 225 8.76 14.73 25.62
C ASN A 225 7.94 14.87 24.32
N ARG A 226 8.44 15.66 23.36
CA ARG A 226 7.84 15.71 22.03
C ARG A 226 7.97 14.38 21.29
N ASN A 227 9.14 13.72 21.38
CA ASN A 227 9.35 12.40 20.77
C ASN A 227 8.41 11.33 21.37
N LYS A 228 8.23 11.32 22.70
CA LYS A 228 7.25 10.44 23.37
C LYS A 228 5.82 10.72 22.88
N GLN A 229 5.44 11.99 22.74
CA GLN A 229 4.10 12.37 22.28
C GLN A 229 3.90 12.05 20.80
N ARG A 230 4.92 12.20 19.93
CA ARG A 230 4.89 11.79 18.54
C ARG A 230 4.55 10.31 18.39
N VAL A 231 5.12 9.44 19.24
CA VAL A 231 4.80 8.01 19.24
C VAL A 231 3.33 7.76 19.60
N LYS A 232 2.74 8.54 20.54
CA LYS A 232 1.32 8.43 20.86
C LYS A 232 0.41 8.77 19.66
N VAL A 233 0.73 9.84 18.92
CA VAL A 233 0.03 10.17 17.67
C VAL A 233 0.19 9.05 16.65
N ALA A 234 1.41 8.54 16.46
CA ALA A 234 1.69 7.44 15.53
C ALA A 234 0.90 6.16 15.88
N LEU A 235 0.71 5.83 17.16
CA LEU A 235 -0.09 4.69 17.61
C LEU A 235 -1.56 4.82 17.23
N VAL A 236 -2.13 6.05 17.27
CA VAL A 236 -3.51 6.27 16.80
C VAL A 236 -3.63 6.02 15.32
N HIS A 237 -2.69 6.56 14.51
CA HIS A 237 -2.66 6.31 13.05
C HIS A 237 -2.45 4.83 12.73
N GLU A 238 -1.57 4.14 13.45
CA GLU A 238 -1.32 2.70 13.26
C GLU A 238 -2.60 1.89 13.52
N LYS A 239 -3.34 2.20 14.59
CA LYS A 239 -4.62 1.53 14.91
C LYS A 239 -5.62 1.72 13.76
N ILE A 240 -5.83 2.96 13.29
CA ILE A 240 -6.76 3.27 12.19
C ILE A 240 -6.35 2.49 10.93
N THR A 241 -5.06 2.51 10.59
CA THR A 241 -4.52 1.83 9.40
C THR A 241 -4.70 0.32 9.48
N ASN A 242 -4.45 -0.28 10.65
CA ASN A 242 -4.59 -1.73 10.84
C ASN A 242 -6.05 -2.17 10.76
N GLN A 243 -6.97 -1.46 11.41
CA GLN A 243 -8.40 -1.74 11.35
C GLN A 243 -8.94 -1.63 9.91
N ARG A 244 -8.54 -0.60 9.18
CA ARG A 244 -8.91 -0.42 7.78
C ARG A 244 -8.36 -1.53 6.90
N ASN A 245 -7.09 -1.88 7.06
CA ASN A 245 -6.48 -2.96 6.30
C ASN A 245 -7.14 -4.32 6.55
N ASP A 246 -7.48 -4.63 7.80
CA ASP A 246 -8.19 -5.86 8.17
C ASP A 246 -9.57 -5.93 7.48
N PHE A 247 -10.33 -4.82 7.54
CA PHE A 247 -11.61 -4.71 6.86
C PHE A 247 -11.48 -4.93 5.34
N LEU A 248 -10.57 -4.21 4.67
CA LEU A 248 -10.36 -4.33 3.23
C LEU A 248 -9.90 -5.74 2.83
N GLN A 249 -9.04 -6.36 3.65
CA GLN A 249 -8.59 -7.72 3.42
C GLN A 249 -9.73 -8.73 3.52
N LYS A 250 -10.59 -8.60 4.51
CA LYS A 250 -11.77 -9.47 4.71
C LYS A 250 -12.75 -9.33 3.55
N GLN A 251 -13.11 -8.10 3.18
CA GLN A 251 -14.05 -7.84 2.09
C GLN A 251 -13.51 -8.35 0.75
N SER A 252 -12.28 -8.01 0.39
CA SER A 252 -11.70 -8.45 -0.88
C SER A 252 -11.50 -9.97 -0.93
N THR A 253 -11.17 -10.64 0.19
CA THR A 253 -11.05 -12.12 0.21
C THR A 253 -12.42 -12.78 0.07
N MET A 254 -13.46 -12.25 0.71
CA MET A 254 -14.82 -12.77 0.62
C MET A 254 -15.32 -12.71 -0.83
N LEU A 255 -15.19 -11.55 -1.50
CA LEU A 255 -15.61 -11.37 -2.88
C LEU A 255 -14.90 -12.35 -3.84
N ILE A 256 -13.59 -12.49 -3.71
CA ILE A 256 -12.79 -13.43 -4.52
C ILE A 256 -13.22 -14.87 -4.29
N ARG A 257 -13.53 -15.27 -3.04
CA ARG A 257 -13.94 -16.62 -2.72
C ARG A 257 -15.35 -16.96 -3.23
N GLU A 258 -16.25 -15.98 -3.25
CA GLU A 258 -17.66 -16.21 -3.60
C GLU A 258 -17.94 -16.07 -5.09
N ASN A 259 -17.10 -15.37 -5.85
CA ASN A 259 -17.37 -15.00 -7.23
C ASN A 259 -16.22 -15.31 -8.16
N GLN A 260 -16.52 -15.84 -9.36
CA GLN A 260 -15.56 -16.00 -10.44
C GLN A 260 -15.32 -14.67 -11.16
N THR A 261 -16.38 -13.90 -11.42
CA THR A 261 -16.29 -12.61 -12.10
C THR A 261 -16.77 -11.48 -11.18
N ILE A 262 -15.95 -10.43 -11.05
CA ILE A 262 -16.25 -9.24 -10.24
C ILE A 262 -16.16 -8.02 -11.15
N CYS A 263 -17.30 -7.35 -11.39
CA CYS A 263 -17.39 -6.13 -12.19
C CYS A 263 -17.34 -4.91 -11.26
N ILE A 264 -16.48 -3.95 -11.57
CA ILE A 264 -16.28 -2.72 -10.79
C ILE A 264 -16.17 -1.51 -11.73
N GLU A 265 -16.48 -0.31 -11.25
CA GLU A 265 -16.21 0.92 -12.01
C GLU A 265 -14.70 1.26 -12.03
N ASP A 266 -14.19 1.76 -13.16
CA ASP A 266 -12.81 2.30 -13.27
C ASP A 266 -12.74 3.71 -12.69
N LEU A 267 -12.89 3.85 -11.38
CA LEU A 267 -12.91 5.14 -10.71
C LEU A 267 -11.54 5.84 -10.72
N LYS A 268 -11.50 7.08 -11.17
CA LYS A 268 -10.31 7.94 -11.11
C LYS A 268 -10.18 8.58 -9.71
N VAL A 269 -9.95 7.73 -8.67
CA VAL A 269 -9.93 8.13 -7.26
C VAL A 269 -9.02 9.32 -7.00
N LYS A 270 -7.85 9.40 -7.67
CA LYS A 270 -6.91 10.53 -7.55
C LYS A 270 -7.57 11.87 -7.96
N ASN A 271 -8.40 11.86 -9.00
CA ASN A 271 -9.12 13.06 -9.44
C ASN A 271 -10.25 13.41 -8.47
N MET A 272 -10.96 12.39 -7.95
CA MET A 272 -12.03 12.62 -6.97
C MET A 272 -11.50 13.24 -5.67
N MET A 273 -10.27 12.93 -5.26
CA MET A 273 -9.62 13.52 -4.09
C MET A 273 -9.25 15.02 -4.25
N ARG A 274 -9.36 15.61 -5.45
CA ARG A 274 -9.22 17.06 -5.64
C ARG A 274 -10.39 17.84 -5.05
N ASN A 275 -11.53 17.19 -4.84
CA ASN A 275 -12.67 17.81 -4.15
C ASN A 275 -12.36 17.82 -2.63
N HIS A 276 -12.01 19.00 -2.10
CA HIS A 276 -11.62 19.19 -0.71
C HIS A 276 -12.69 18.77 0.30
N LYS A 277 -13.99 18.88 -0.03
CA LYS A 277 -15.11 18.48 0.84
C LYS A 277 -15.18 16.96 1.01
N LEU A 278 -14.79 16.20 -0.01
CA LEU A 278 -14.91 14.73 -0.04
C LEU A 278 -13.56 14.01 0.15
N ALA A 279 -12.43 14.69 -0.03
CA ALA A 279 -11.09 14.10 -0.03
C ALA A 279 -10.80 13.26 1.24
N GLN A 280 -11.19 13.75 2.41
CA GLN A 280 -11.00 13.04 3.68
C GLN A 280 -11.80 11.73 3.72
N HIS A 281 -13.06 11.76 3.27
CA HIS A 281 -13.94 10.58 3.26
C HIS A 281 -13.47 9.54 2.24
N ILE A 282 -13.13 9.98 1.01
CA ILE A 282 -12.58 9.13 -0.06
C ILE A 282 -11.26 8.49 0.40
N GLY A 283 -10.35 9.28 0.97
CA GLY A 283 -9.09 8.79 1.51
C GLY A 283 -9.27 7.81 2.67
N SER A 284 -10.31 8.03 3.50
CA SER A 284 -10.67 7.12 4.59
C SER A 284 -11.24 5.79 4.09
N ALA A 285 -12.08 5.81 3.05
CA ALA A 285 -12.63 4.61 2.42
C ALA A 285 -11.53 3.76 1.75
N SER A 286 -10.51 4.41 1.18
CA SER A 286 -9.34 3.74 0.56
C SER A 286 -9.71 2.77 -0.58
N TRP A 287 -10.60 3.19 -1.48
CA TRP A 287 -11.04 2.40 -2.64
C TRP A 287 -9.90 1.95 -3.53
N SER A 288 -8.91 2.81 -3.83
CA SER A 288 -7.73 2.40 -4.61
C SER A 288 -7.06 1.16 -4.01
N LYS A 289 -6.86 1.14 -2.69
CA LYS A 289 -6.26 0.00 -2.01
C LYS A 289 -7.15 -1.24 -2.04
N PHE A 290 -8.46 -1.06 -1.97
CA PHE A 290 -9.42 -2.16 -2.12
C PHE A 290 -9.35 -2.78 -3.52
N PHE A 291 -9.34 -1.95 -4.57
CA PHE A 291 -9.19 -2.41 -5.95
C PHE A 291 -7.84 -3.05 -6.22
N ASP A 292 -6.75 -2.53 -5.64
CA ASP A 292 -5.44 -3.19 -5.69
C ASP A 292 -5.50 -4.59 -5.05
N MET A 293 -6.22 -4.72 -3.91
CA MET A 293 -6.39 -6.02 -3.24
C MET A 293 -7.22 -7.01 -4.07
N LEU A 294 -8.28 -6.57 -4.73
CA LEU A 294 -9.04 -7.39 -5.66
C LEU A 294 -8.15 -7.81 -6.83
N SER A 295 -7.43 -6.88 -7.45
CA SER A 295 -6.60 -7.14 -8.63
C SER A 295 -5.49 -8.16 -8.36
N TYR A 296 -4.70 -8.05 -7.28
CA TYR A 296 -3.65 -9.05 -7.06
C TYR A 296 -4.21 -10.39 -6.58
N LYS A 297 -5.35 -10.39 -5.87
CA LYS A 297 -6.00 -11.64 -5.45
C LYS A 297 -6.64 -12.36 -6.63
N SER A 298 -7.24 -11.63 -7.58
CA SER A 298 -7.79 -12.25 -8.80
C SER A 298 -6.70 -12.98 -9.58
N ILE A 299 -5.51 -12.37 -9.72
CA ILE A 299 -4.36 -13.04 -10.35
C ILE A 299 -3.91 -14.28 -9.56
N TRP A 300 -3.98 -14.22 -8.22
CA TRP A 300 -3.56 -15.37 -7.39
C TRP A 300 -4.54 -16.54 -7.44
N TYR A 301 -5.82 -16.26 -7.53
CA TYR A 301 -6.87 -17.27 -7.36
C TYR A 301 -7.64 -17.59 -8.65
N GLY A 302 -7.26 -16.97 -9.77
CA GLY A 302 -7.85 -17.25 -11.08
C GLY A 302 -9.25 -16.64 -11.28
N ASN A 303 -9.54 -15.51 -10.62
CA ASN A 303 -10.80 -14.79 -10.82
C ASN A 303 -10.64 -13.68 -11.88
N ASP A 304 -11.76 -13.24 -12.43
CA ASP A 304 -11.82 -12.16 -13.40
C ASP A 304 -12.26 -10.85 -12.75
N ILE A 305 -11.49 -9.78 -12.94
CA ILE A 305 -11.89 -8.41 -12.57
C ILE A 305 -12.15 -7.63 -13.85
N VAL A 306 -13.41 -7.25 -14.06
CA VAL A 306 -13.85 -6.44 -15.21
C VAL A 306 -14.06 -5.01 -14.76
N LYS A 307 -13.38 -4.06 -15.43
CA LYS A 307 -13.52 -2.64 -15.16
C LYS A 307 -14.44 -1.99 -16.15
N VAL A 308 -15.59 -1.53 -15.68
CA VAL A 308 -16.56 -0.78 -16.47
C VAL A 308 -16.09 0.68 -16.62
N PRO A 309 -16.23 1.29 -17.81
CA PRO A 309 -15.78 2.66 -18.04
C PRO A 309 -16.38 3.68 -17.08
N THR A 310 -15.55 4.63 -16.59
CA THR A 310 -15.93 5.68 -15.62
C THR A 310 -17.15 6.51 -16.04
N MET A 311 -17.39 6.66 -17.35
CA MET A 311 -18.49 7.47 -17.88
C MET A 311 -19.79 6.69 -18.08
N TYR A 312 -19.83 5.41 -17.74
CA TYR A 312 -21.05 4.62 -17.83
C TYR A 312 -22.07 5.09 -16.79
N PRO A 313 -23.31 5.44 -17.20
CA PRO A 313 -24.30 6.04 -16.31
C PRO A 313 -25.03 4.97 -15.47
N SER A 314 -24.29 4.16 -14.74
CA SER A 314 -24.77 3.00 -13.98
C SER A 314 -25.95 3.32 -13.06
N SER A 315 -25.91 4.43 -12.33
CA SER A 315 -26.95 4.84 -11.39
C SER A 315 -28.19 5.47 -12.05
N GLN A 316 -28.06 5.96 -13.30
CA GLN A 316 -29.13 6.66 -14.00
C GLN A 316 -29.94 5.75 -14.95
N THR A 317 -29.39 4.59 -15.27
CA THR A 317 -30.01 3.64 -16.19
C THR A 317 -30.87 2.65 -15.41
N CYS A 318 -32.11 2.43 -15.83
CA CYS A 318 -32.97 1.40 -15.27
C CYS A 318 -32.41 0.02 -15.59
N SER A 319 -32.13 -0.80 -14.60
CA SER A 319 -31.62 -2.15 -14.78
C SER A 319 -32.65 -3.14 -15.37
N CYS A 320 -33.93 -2.76 -15.41
CA CYS A 320 -35.00 -3.57 -15.97
C CYS A 320 -35.21 -3.29 -17.46
N CYS A 321 -35.44 -2.03 -17.87
CA CYS A 321 -35.80 -1.69 -19.23
C CYS A 321 -34.75 -0.85 -19.99
N GLY A 322 -33.65 -0.43 -19.33
CA GLY A 322 -32.58 0.35 -19.96
C GLY A 322 -32.90 1.87 -20.07
N PHE A 323 -34.08 2.33 -19.65
CA PHE A 323 -34.41 3.75 -19.68
C PHE A 323 -33.43 4.57 -18.85
N LYS A 324 -32.93 5.68 -19.42
CA LYS A 324 -31.99 6.58 -18.73
C LYS A 324 -32.77 7.75 -18.11
N ASN A 325 -32.83 7.79 -16.78
CA ASN A 325 -33.45 8.84 -15.99
C ASN A 325 -32.43 9.91 -15.55
N PRO A 326 -32.41 11.11 -16.19
CA PRO A 326 -31.45 12.16 -15.84
C PRO A 326 -31.62 12.73 -14.43
N LEU A 327 -32.83 12.65 -13.85
CA LEU A 327 -33.13 13.17 -12.52
C LEU A 327 -32.32 12.43 -11.43
N VAL A 328 -32.04 11.15 -11.64
CA VAL A 328 -31.23 10.30 -10.71
C VAL A 328 -29.76 10.72 -10.66
N LYS A 329 -29.32 11.64 -11.52
CA LYS A 329 -28.01 12.29 -11.38
C LYS A 329 -27.87 13.02 -10.04
N ASN A 330 -28.99 13.51 -9.48
CA ASN A 330 -29.01 14.09 -8.15
C ASN A 330 -28.69 13.03 -7.08
N LEU A 331 -27.59 13.21 -6.35
CA LEU A 331 -27.12 12.28 -5.33
C LEU A 331 -28.05 12.16 -4.11
N ALA A 332 -28.99 13.07 -3.93
CA ALA A 332 -29.99 13.03 -2.87
C ALA A 332 -31.08 11.97 -3.14
N ILE A 333 -31.31 11.64 -4.43
CA ILE A 333 -32.29 10.63 -4.81
C ILE A 333 -31.70 9.24 -4.59
N ARG A 334 -32.16 8.56 -3.57
CA ARG A 334 -31.72 7.21 -3.21
C ARG A 334 -32.64 6.10 -3.68
N LYS A 335 -33.93 6.40 -3.75
CA LYS A 335 -34.97 5.50 -4.27
C LYS A 335 -35.70 6.22 -5.37
N TRP A 336 -36.02 5.53 -6.44
CA TRP A 336 -36.72 6.09 -7.58
C TRP A 336 -37.55 5.01 -8.30
N GLU A 337 -38.57 5.44 -9.01
CA GLU A 337 -39.39 4.60 -9.85
C GLU A 337 -39.11 4.96 -11.32
N CYS A 338 -38.96 3.92 -12.15
CA CYS A 338 -38.71 4.11 -13.57
C CYS A 338 -39.95 4.65 -14.26
N PRO A 339 -39.88 5.78 -15.01
CA PRO A 339 -41.04 6.32 -15.71
C PRO A 339 -41.62 5.41 -16.81
N GLU A 340 -40.77 4.52 -17.36
CA GLU A 340 -41.16 3.63 -18.46
C GLU A 340 -41.76 2.31 -17.97
N CYS A 341 -41.07 1.61 -17.08
CA CYS A 341 -41.50 0.27 -16.68
C CYS A 341 -42.00 0.19 -15.22
N HIS A 342 -42.11 1.30 -14.54
CA HIS A 342 -42.61 1.44 -13.16
C HIS A 342 -41.91 0.59 -12.11
N THR A 343 -40.72 0.08 -12.45
CA THR A 343 -39.90 -0.67 -11.49
C THR A 343 -39.31 0.27 -10.44
N LYS A 344 -39.43 -0.08 -9.16
CA LYS A 344 -38.85 0.68 -8.04
C LYS A 344 -37.42 0.23 -7.79
N HIS A 345 -36.52 1.19 -7.74
CA HIS A 345 -35.09 0.96 -7.58
C HIS A 345 -34.56 1.60 -6.29
N ASP A 346 -33.68 0.85 -5.60
CA ASP A 346 -32.63 1.47 -4.81
C ASP A 346 -31.50 1.86 -5.77
N ARG A 347 -31.03 3.08 -5.67
CA ARG A 347 -30.07 3.66 -6.62
C ARG A 347 -28.77 2.89 -6.70
N ASP A 348 -28.20 2.54 -5.54
CA ASP A 348 -26.86 1.94 -5.45
C ASP A 348 -26.94 0.45 -5.83
N THR A 349 -28.02 -0.25 -5.50
CA THR A 349 -28.29 -1.61 -5.97
C THR A 349 -28.56 -1.64 -7.48
N ASN A 350 -29.34 -0.71 -8.01
CA ASN A 350 -29.56 -0.58 -9.46
C ASN A 350 -28.24 -0.32 -10.21
N ALA A 351 -27.38 0.55 -9.66
CA ALA A 351 -26.06 0.81 -10.23
C ALA A 351 -25.20 -0.45 -10.29
N SER A 352 -25.17 -1.25 -9.21
CA SER A 352 -24.39 -2.46 -9.15
C SER A 352 -24.87 -3.56 -10.11
N ILE A 353 -26.18 -3.66 -10.38
CA ILE A 353 -26.74 -4.55 -11.41
C ILE A 353 -26.27 -4.08 -12.80
N ASN A 354 -26.40 -2.81 -13.11
CA ASN A 354 -25.94 -2.25 -14.40
C ASN A 354 -24.43 -2.38 -14.61
N ILE A 355 -23.62 -2.28 -13.53
CA ILE A 355 -22.17 -2.54 -13.56
C ILE A 355 -21.89 -4.01 -13.90
N LEU A 356 -22.66 -4.94 -13.32
CA LEU A 356 -22.55 -6.35 -13.64
C LEU A 356 -22.86 -6.61 -15.10
N ASP A 357 -24.02 -6.19 -15.58
CA ASP A 357 -24.50 -6.43 -16.95
C ASP A 357 -23.55 -5.85 -17.99
N LYS A 358 -23.11 -4.59 -17.76
CA LYS A 358 -22.14 -3.96 -18.66
C LYS A 358 -20.80 -4.66 -18.65
N GLY A 359 -20.32 -5.10 -17.48
CA GLY A 359 -19.09 -5.83 -17.35
C GLY A 359 -19.12 -7.18 -18.06
N LEU A 360 -20.23 -7.92 -17.95
CA LEU A 360 -20.42 -9.20 -18.65
C LEU A 360 -20.50 -9.02 -20.18
N GLN A 361 -21.18 -7.98 -20.66
CA GLN A 361 -21.19 -7.64 -22.09
C GLN A 361 -19.75 -7.38 -22.61
N MET A 362 -18.91 -6.68 -21.84
CA MET A 362 -17.53 -6.38 -22.23
C MET A 362 -16.62 -7.63 -22.17
N GLN A 363 -16.96 -8.64 -21.39
CA GLN A 363 -16.20 -9.89 -21.30
C GLN A 363 -16.56 -10.84 -22.48
N SER A 364 -17.74 -10.70 -23.04
CA SER A 364 -18.25 -11.54 -24.15
C SER A 364 -17.94 -10.95 -25.54
N ALA A 365 -17.54 -9.68 -25.61
CA ALA A 365 -17.14 -8.97 -26.83
C ALA A 365 -15.64 -9.07 -27.08
#